data_a213f32204b3cc2d48a1791ec2231fe0
#
_entry.id   a213f32204b3cc2d48a1791ec2231fe0
#
_cell.length_a   1.000
_cell.length_b   1.000
_cell.length_c   1.000
_cell.angle_alpha   90.00
_cell.angle_beta   90.00
_cell.angle_gamma   90.00
#
_symmetry.space_group_name_H-M   'P 1'
#
loop_
_entity.id
_entity.type
_entity.pdbx_description
1 polymer ?
#
loop_
_entity_poly.entity_id
_entity_poly.type
_entity_poly.pdbx_seq_one_letter_code
_entity_poly.pdbx_strand_id
1 'polypeptide(L)'
;MFRFPLKDVTIIVTQQRQIITDPLYSDEWQQINQHQFSLDVEGVAFYYACNGNYIEVSPYENYNQNALELYLNGSVYGAILHQRLVLPLHGSCFKYKDMGIMLCGDSGAGKSSVTASFSLNGAAFLTDDVSPLLFRTG
;
A
#
# COMPACT_ATOMS: atom_id res chain seq x y z
N MET A 1 16.08 1.14 8.52
CA MET A 1 14.85 1.93 8.74
C MET A 1 14.02 1.84 7.46
N PHE A 2 12.80 1.33 7.55
CA PHE A 2 11.93 1.17 6.37
C PHE A 2 11.47 2.54 5.85
N ARG A 3 11.39 2.67 4.51
CA ARG A 3 10.71 3.80 3.90
C ARG A 3 9.22 3.48 3.82
N PHE A 4 8.39 4.32 4.43
CA PHE A 4 6.94 4.16 4.43
C PHE A 4 6.27 5.51 4.15
N PRO A 5 5.17 5.54 3.35
CA PRO A 5 4.56 6.80 2.91
C PRO A 5 3.96 7.65 4.03
N LEU A 6 3.49 7.02 5.11
CA LEU A 6 2.85 7.69 6.24
C LEU A 6 3.83 7.84 7.41
N LYS A 7 3.97 9.05 7.94
CA LYS A 7 4.91 9.36 9.03
C LYS A 7 4.36 9.05 10.42
N ASP A 8 3.05 8.91 10.54
CA ASP A 8 2.29 8.66 11.77
C ASP A 8 1.99 7.17 11.99
N VAL A 9 2.71 6.29 11.29
CA VAL A 9 2.62 4.84 11.44
C VAL A 9 3.85 4.33 12.17
N THR A 10 3.63 3.55 13.22
CA THR A 10 4.70 2.84 13.94
C THR A 10 4.98 1.52 13.23
N ILE A 11 6.23 1.28 12.87
CA ILE A 11 6.67 0.01 12.26
C ILE A 11 7.71 -0.62 13.17
N ILE A 12 7.48 -1.85 13.58
CA ILE A 12 8.43 -2.64 14.38
C ILE A 12 8.83 -3.91 13.64
N VAL A 13 10.05 -4.37 13.90
CA VAL A 13 10.53 -5.70 13.49
C VAL A 13 10.39 -6.64 14.66
N THR A 14 9.77 -7.79 14.44
CA THR A 14 9.54 -8.81 15.47
C THR A 14 9.74 -10.20 14.90
N GLN A 15 9.87 -11.21 15.75
CA GLN A 15 9.80 -12.61 15.35
C GLN A 15 8.43 -13.25 15.66
N GLN A 16 7.54 -12.49 16.28
CA GLN A 16 6.18 -12.94 16.58
C GLN A 16 5.29 -12.74 15.35
N ARG A 17 4.35 -13.68 15.16
CA ARG A 17 3.33 -13.60 14.12
C ARG A 17 1.97 -13.51 14.79
N GLN A 18 1.27 -12.42 14.55
CA GLN A 18 -0.06 -12.19 15.10
C GLN A 18 -1.09 -12.97 14.28
N ILE A 19 -1.99 -13.65 14.99
CA ILE A 19 -3.12 -14.37 14.37
C ILE A 19 -4.38 -13.54 14.56
N ILE A 20 -5.13 -13.37 13.48
CA ILE A 20 -6.44 -12.71 13.53
C ILE A 20 -7.49 -13.76 13.91
N THR A 21 -8.14 -13.59 15.07
CA THR A 21 -9.06 -14.58 15.62
C THR A 21 -10.43 -14.64 14.94
N ASP A 22 -10.92 -13.51 14.44
CA ASP A 22 -12.21 -13.40 13.75
C ASP A 22 -12.04 -12.69 12.38
N PRO A 23 -11.41 -13.35 11.39
CA PRO A 23 -11.22 -12.75 10.08
C PRO A 23 -12.55 -12.71 9.31
N LEU A 24 -12.83 -11.58 8.65
CA LEU A 24 -13.90 -11.47 7.66
C LEU A 24 -13.54 -12.17 6.35
N TYR A 25 -12.25 -12.23 6.05
CA TYR A 25 -11.67 -12.98 4.95
C TYR A 25 -10.37 -13.64 5.39
N SER A 26 -10.16 -14.89 4.96
CA SER A 26 -8.94 -15.65 5.22
C SER A 26 -8.65 -16.60 4.05
N ASP A 27 -7.40 -16.59 3.60
CA ASP A 27 -6.85 -17.60 2.68
C ASP A 27 -5.48 -18.09 3.17
N GLU A 28 -4.70 -18.75 2.31
CA GLU A 28 -3.38 -19.28 2.65
C GLU A 28 -2.34 -18.20 2.99
N TRP A 29 -2.54 -16.97 2.49
CA TRP A 29 -1.54 -15.91 2.52
C TRP A 29 -1.94 -14.74 3.40
N GLN A 30 -3.24 -14.49 3.56
CA GLN A 30 -3.73 -13.28 4.22
C GLN A 30 -4.98 -13.52 5.06
N GLN A 31 -5.11 -12.71 6.10
CA GLN A 31 -6.31 -12.61 6.90
C GLN A 31 -6.67 -11.13 7.08
N ILE A 32 -7.97 -10.83 7.03
CA ILE A 32 -8.46 -9.45 7.09
C ILE A 32 -9.71 -9.38 7.96
N ASN A 33 -9.77 -8.38 8.83
CA ASN A 33 -11.00 -7.88 9.44
C ASN A 33 -11.05 -6.35 9.36
N GLN A 34 -12.01 -5.71 10.03
CA GLN A 34 -12.18 -4.25 9.97
C GLN A 34 -10.97 -3.45 10.43
N HIS A 35 -10.17 -3.99 11.36
CA HIS A 35 -9.10 -3.27 12.05
C HIS A 35 -7.74 -3.95 11.95
N GLN A 36 -7.69 -5.15 11.37
CA GLN A 36 -6.49 -5.98 11.32
C GLN A 36 -6.30 -6.55 9.92
N PHE A 37 -5.07 -6.65 9.52
CA PHE A 37 -4.62 -7.28 8.27
C PHE A 37 -3.35 -8.07 8.57
N SER A 38 -3.26 -9.28 8.06
CA SER A 38 -2.00 -10.03 8.02
C SER A 38 -1.74 -10.56 6.61
N LEU A 39 -0.47 -10.63 6.26
CA LEU A 39 0.00 -11.14 4.97
C LEU A 39 1.28 -11.93 5.20
N ASP A 40 1.29 -13.19 4.77
CA ASP A 40 2.48 -14.04 4.77
C ASP A 40 3.02 -14.14 3.34
N VAL A 41 4.22 -13.64 3.12
CA VAL A 41 4.92 -13.74 1.84
C VAL A 41 6.12 -14.65 2.04
N GLU A 42 6.00 -15.90 1.60
CA GLU A 42 7.03 -16.92 1.76
C GLU A 42 8.39 -16.43 1.25
N GLY A 43 9.44 -16.63 2.06
CA GLY A 43 10.80 -16.20 1.76
C GLY A 43 11.06 -14.69 1.86
N VAL A 44 10.04 -13.89 2.20
CA VAL A 44 10.17 -12.44 2.36
C VAL A 44 9.87 -12.02 3.79
N ALA A 45 8.61 -11.96 4.18
CA ALA A 45 8.22 -11.57 5.54
C ALA A 45 6.75 -11.91 5.82
N PHE A 46 6.45 -12.08 7.09
CA PHE A 46 5.08 -11.97 7.60
C PHE A 46 4.83 -10.52 8.04
N TYR A 47 3.71 -9.97 7.62
CA TYR A 47 3.27 -8.62 7.95
C TYR A 47 1.99 -8.68 8.77
N TYR A 48 1.90 -7.84 9.77
CA TYR A 48 0.66 -7.59 10.50
C TYR A 48 0.46 -6.09 10.62
N ALA A 49 -0.74 -5.60 10.32
CA ALA A 49 -1.10 -4.19 10.40
C ALA A 49 -2.41 -4.02 11.13
N CYS A 50 -2.50 -3.05 12.04
CA CYS A 50 -3.73 -2.80 12.77
C CYS A 50 -3.98 -1.32 13.07
N ASN A 51 -5.26 -1.00 13.28
CA ASN A 51 -5.77 0.30 13.72
C ASN A 51 -5.33 1.49 12.84
N GLY A 52 -4.89 1.23 11.61
CA GLY A 52 -4.47 2.26 10.67
C GLY A 52 -3.14 2.96 10.99
N ASN A 53 -2.41 2.56 12.04
CA ASN A 53 -1.21 3.26 12.47
C ASN A 53 -0.10 2.37 13.05
N TYR A 54 -0.26 1.06 12.99
CA TYR A 54 0.71 0.12 13.55
C TYR A 54 0.99 -1.05 12.61
N ILE A 55 2.25 -1.37 12.42
CA ILE A 55 2.72 -2.46 11.57
C ILE A 55 3.80 -3.26 12.30
N GLU A 56 3.68 -4.58 12.27
CA GLU A 56 4.73 -5.54 12.62
C GLU A 56 5.25 -6.19 11.35
N VAL A 57 6.55 -6.29 11.22
CA VAL A 57 7.24 -6.99 10.14
C VAL A 57 8.09 -8.10 10.74
N SER A 58 7.84 -9.33 10.33
CA SER A 58 8.62 -10.51 10.75
C SER A 58 9.34 -11.09 9.53
N PRO A 59 10.55 -10.64 9.22
CA PRO A 59 11.29 -11.11 8.06
C PRO A 59 11.65 -12.59 8.18
N TYR A 60 11.63 -13.31 7.04
CA TYR A 60 12.24 -14.63 6.95
C TYR A 60 13.77 -14.56 6.93
N GLU A 61 14.42 -15.70 7.17
CA GLU A 61 15.88 -15.78 6.98
C GLU A 61 16.25 -15.51 5.52
N ASN A 62 17.31 -14.74 5.31
CA ASN A 62 17.85 -14.40 3.98
C ASN A 62 16.85 -13.67 3.05
N TYR A 63 15.92 -12.91 3.61
CA TYR A 63 14.95 -12.15 2.83
C TYR A 63 15.60 -11.10 1.90
N ASN A 64 14.93 -10.78 0.81
CA ASN A 64 15.32 -9.69 -0.07
C ASN A 64 14.69 -8.36 0.42
N GLN A 65 15.55 -7.38 0.72
CA GLN A 65 15.09 -6.07 1.24
C GLN A 65 14.16 -5.34 0.26
N ASN A 66 14.43 -5.40 -1.05
CA ASN A 66 13.57 -4.74 -2.04
C ASN A 66 12.19 -5.40 -2.13
N ALA A 67 12.13 -6.73 -2.04
CA ALA A 67 10.87 -7.46 -1.99
C ALA A 67 10.09 -7.12 -0.71
N LEU A 68 10.76 -7.06 0.44
CA LEU A 68 10.13 -6.66 1.70
C LEU A 68 9.50 -5.26 1.60
N GLU A 69 10.25 -4.28 1.08
CA GLU A 69 9.75 -2.92 0.91
C GLU A 69 8.64 -2.83 -0.14
N LEU A 70 8.64 -3.66 -1.18
CA LEU A 70 7.59 -3.73 -2.18
C LEU A 70 6.23 -4.09 -1.55
N TYR A 71 6.17 -5.17 -0.76
CA TYR A 71 4.95 -5.59 -0.09
C TYR A 71 4.53 -4.62 1.02
N LEU A 72 5.50 -4.07 1.76
CA LEU A 72 5.22 -3.07 2.79
C LEU A 72 4.56 -1.81 2.20
N ASN A 73 5.09 -1.30 1.09
CA ASN A 73 4.61 -0.07 0.44
C ASN A 73 3.43 -0.31 -0.52
N GLY A 74 3.13 -1.54 -0.86
CA GLY A 74 1.97 -1.94 -1.65
C GLY A 74 0.81 -2.43 -0.77
N SER A 75 0.77 -3.75 -0.53
CA SER A 75 -0.34 -4.42 0.16
C SER A 75 -0.57 -3.92 1.58
N VAL A 76 0.50 -3.78 2.38
CA VAL A 76 0.38 -3.34 3.78
C VAL A 76 -0.03 -1.87 3.86
N TYR A 77 0.52 -1.02 2.99
CA TYR A 77 0.10 0.38 2.88
C TYR A 77 -1.38 0.49 2.48
N GLY A 78 -1.81 -0.30 1.49
CA GLY A 78 -3.23 -0.38 1.11
C GLY A 78 -4.14 -0.78 2.28
N ALA A 79 -3.73 -1.76 3.09
CA ALA A 79 -4.47 -2.17 4.28
C ALA A 79 -4.57 -1.05 5.34
N ILE A 80 -3.48 -0.33 5.61
CA ILE A 80 -3.49 0.84 6.51
C ILE A 80 -4.45 1.92 6.02
N LEU A 81 -4.47 2.20 4.70
CA LEU A 81 -5.40 3.17 4.12
C LEU A 81 -6.86 2.71 4.29
N HIS A 82 -7.15 1.44 4.03
CA HIS A 82 -8.49 0.85 4.26
C HIS A 82 -8.95 1.00 5.71
N GLN A 83 -8.09 0.69 6.67
CA GLN A 83 -8.38 0.85 8.10
C GLN A 83 -8.65 2.31 8.49
N ARG A 84 -8.15 3.28 7.71
CA ARG A 84 -8.40 4.71 7.85
C ARG A 84 -9.62 5.21 7.06
N LEU A 85 -10.37 4.32 6.41
CA LEU A 85 -11.47 4.64 5.51
C LEU A 85 -11.03 5.51 4.31
N VAL A 86 -9.80 5.35 3.88
CA VAL A 86 -9.23 5.96 2.68
C VAL A 86 -9.21 4.90 1.58
N LEU A 87 -9.76 5.19 0.42
CA LEU A 87 -9.79 4.25 -0.71
C LEU A 87 -8.41 4.23 -1.40
N PRO A 88 -7.65 3.12 -1.30
CA PRO A 88 -6.42 2.97 -2.07
C PRO A 88 -6.75 2.53 -3.49
N LEU A 89 -6.35 3.31 -4.48
CA LEU A 89 -6.45 2.92 -5.88
C LEU A 89 -5.05 2.72 -6.47
N HIS A 90 -4.86 1.63 -7.20
CA HIS A 90 -3.65 1.41 -7.98
C HIS A 90 -3.75 2.12 -9.31
N GLY A 91 -2.95 3.18 -9.47
CA GLY A 91 -3.00 3.99 -10.68
C GLY A 91 -1.95 5.09 -10.70
N SER A 92 -1.76 5.65 -11.86
CA SER A 92 -0.85 6.78 -12.07
C SER A 92 -1.64 8.09 -12.05
N CYS A 93 -1.21 9.05 -11.22
CA CYS A 93 -1.92 10.30 -11.01
C CYS A 93 -1.07 11.51 -11.36
N PHE A 94 -1.70 12.50 -11.99
CA PHE A 94 -1.10 13.79 -12.28
C PHE A 94 -2.15 14.91 -12.25
N LYS A 95 -1.69 16.13 -12.02
CA LYS A 95 -2.52 17.34 -12.18
C LYS A 95 -2.22 17.98 -13.51
N TYR A 96 -3.25 18.18 -14.33
CA TYR A 96 -3.15 18.91 -15.59
C TYR A 96 -4.20 20.02 -15.64
N LYS A 97 -3.75 21.25 -15.84
CA LYS A 97 -4.56 22.46 -15.60
C LYS A 97 -5.10 22.41 -14.15
N ASP A 98 -6.39 22.54 -13.94
CA ASP A 98 -7.00 22.50 -12.59
C ASP A 98 -7.67 21.16 -12.25
N MET A 99 -7.37 20.11 -13.02
CA MET A 99 -7.94 18.78 -12.82
C MET A 99 -6.89 17.79 -12.31
N GLY A 100 -7.27 17.00 -11.32
CA GLY A 100 -6.58 15.77 -10.98
C GLY A 100 -7.02 14.64 -11.92
N ILE A 101 -6.08 13.98 -12.56
CA ILE A 101 -6.34 12.87 -13.49
C ILE A 101 -5.70 11.63 -12.92
N MET A 102 -6.49 10.55 -12.82
CA MET A 102 -6.00 9.22 -12.43
C MET A 102 -6.18 8.26 -13.61
N LEU A 103 -5.11 7.55 -13.95
CA LEU A 103 -5.10 6.49 -14.94
C LEU A 103 -5.09 5.15 -14.23
N CYS A 104 -6.17 4.39 -14.39
CA CYS A 104 -6.29 3.02 -13.89
C CYS A 104 -6.22 2.03 -15.05
N GLY A 105 -5.78 0.81 -14.78
CA GLY A 105 -5.69 -0.26 -15.76
C GLY A 105 -4.67 -1.30 -15.35
N ASP A 106 -4.60 -2.41 -16.08
CA ASP A 106 -3.69 -3.51 -15.80
C ASP A 106 -2.21 -3.09 -15.87
N SER A 107 -1.35 -3.91 -15.27
CA SER A 107 0.10 -3.73 -15.40
C SER A 107 0.49 -3.80 -16.89
N GLY A 108 1.33 -2.88 -17.33
CA GLY A 108 1.74 -2.79 -18.74
C GLY A 108 0.75 -2.07 -19.67
N ALA A 109 -0.41 -1.59 -19.19
CA ALA A 109 -1.38 -0.84 -20.01
C ALA A 109 -0.90 0.56 -20.46
N GLY A 110 0.31 0.96 -20.09
CA GLY A 110 0.91 2.24 -20.50
C GLY A 110 0.58 3.42 -19.60
N LYS A 111 0.05 3.20 -18.39
CA LYS A 111 -0.29 4.28 -17.43
C LYS A 111 0.87 5.24 -17.21
N SER A 112 2.02 4.72 -16.83
CA SER A 112 3.23 5.52 -16.54
C SER A 112 3.74 6.25 -17.79
N SER A 113 3.64 5.63 -18.97
CA SER A 113 4.03 6.27 -20.23
C SER A 113 3.14 7.48 -20.56
N VAL A 114 1.82 7.36 -20.37
CA VAL A 114 0.87 8.47 -20.57
C VAL A 114 1.14 9.57 -19.55
N THR A 115 1.33 9.22 -18.27
CA THR A 115 1.65 10.19 -17.20
C THR A 115 2.95 10.93 -17.51
N ALA A 116 3.98 10.23 -17.96
CA ALA A 116 5.25 10.84 -18.36
C ALA A 116 5.05 11.82 -19.54
N SER A 117 4.24 11.45 -20.54
CA SER A 117 3.91 12.33 -21.68
C SER A 117 3.22 13.61 -21.22
N PHE A 118 2.23 13.51 -20.31
CA PHE A 118 1.57 14.69 -19.74
C PHE A 118 2.53 15.53 -18.89
N SER A 119 3.43 14.90 -18.13
CA SER A 119 4.43 15.63 -17.35
C SER A 119 5.40 16.43 -18.22
N LEU A 120 5.80 15.90 -19.38
CA LEU A 120 6.60 16.63 -20.37
C LEU A 120 5.85 17.83 -20.98
N ASN A 121 4.52 17.82 -20.94
CA ASN A 121 3.65 18.90 -21.41
C ASN A 121 3.11 19.79 -20.25
N GLY A 122 3.81 19.80 -19.12
CA GLY A 122 3.52 20.71 -18.02
C GLY A 122 2.53 20.20 -16.96
N ALA A 123 2.14 18.93 -17.00
CA ALA A 123 1.37 18.34 -15.90
C ALA A 123 2.24 18.09 -14.68
N ALA A 124 1.71 18.34 -13.50
CA ALA A 124 2.39 18.04 -12.25
C ALA A 124 2.16 16.57 -11.86
N PHE A 125 3.22 15.79 -11.79
CA PHE A 125 3.18 14.41 -11.31
C PHE A 125 2.74 14.36 -9.83
N LEU A 126 1.88 13.42 -9.47
CA LEU A 126 1.40 13.21 -8.11
C LEU A 126 1.86 11.85 -7.55
N THR A 127 1.53 10.76 -8.21
CA THR A 127 1.89 9.40 -7.77
C THR A 127 1.77 8.40 -8.93
N ASP A 128 2.47 7.27 -8.84
CA ASP A 128 2.50 6.22 -9.88
C ASP A 128 2.36 4.81 -9.30
N ASP A 129 1.66 4.65 -8.19
CA ASP A 129 1.43 3.35 -7.57
C ASP A 129 0.12 3.38 -6.78
N VAL A 130 0.16 3.31 -5.47
CA VAL A 130 -1.03 3.41 -4.62
C VAL A 130 -1.39 4.87 -4.41
N SER A 131 -2.56 5.26 -4.90
CA SER A 131 -3.11 6.60 -4.81
C SER A 131 -4.22 6.64 -3.77
N PRO A 132 -4.04 7.32 -2.62
CA PRO A 132 -5.07 7.46 -1.61
C PRO A 132 -6.14 8.45 -2.06
N LEU A 133 -7.40 8.01 -2.12
CA LEU A 133 -8.56 8.86 -2.37
C LEU A 133 -9.31 9.15 -1.09
N LEU A 134 -9.45 10.43 -0.79
CA LEU A 134 -10.24 10.95 0.32
C LEU A 134 -11.51 11.62 -0.22
N PHE A 135 -12.67 11.12 0.20
CA PHE A 135 -13.94 11.78 -0.06
C PHE A 135 -14.20 12.80 1.05
N ARG A 136 -14.26 14.07 0.70
CA ARG A 136 -14.71 15.12 1.62
C ARG A 136 -16.18 15.38 1.35
N THR A 137 -17.02 15.14 2.33
CA THR A 137 -18.38 15.71 2.35
C THR A 137 -18.21 17.21 2.58
N GLY A 138 -18.65 18.00 1.60
CA GLY A 138 -18.63 19.46 1.68
C GLY A 138 -19.55 20.02 2.75
#